data_d130be21ed39e3952b73ea9525524842
#
_entry.id   d130be21ed39e3952b73ea9525524842
#
_cell.length_a   1.000
_cell.length_b   1.000
_cell.length_c   1.000
_cell.angle_alpha   90.00
_cell.angle_beta   90.00
_cell.angle_gamma   90.00
#
_symmetry.space_group_name_H-M   'P 1'
#
loop_
_entity.id
_entity.type
_entity.pdbx_description
1 polymer ?
#
loop_
_entity_poly.entity_id
_entity_poly.type
_entity_poly.pdbx_seq_one_letter_code
_entity_poly.pdbx_strand_id
1 'polypeptide(L)'
;DTFHAWNLVDPYWPRAPTHVRRSFEEGRQMLESRVQAMLEEVVSSPLAPRVAKLIEQRLGRKLEPFDIWYNGFRPRGAYSEAELDAITSKRYPTPEAYKKDMANLLVKLGFTKERADYLAANIEVDPARGSGHALGSARRGDNPRLRTRVGKEGMDYKGFNIAVHEMGHNVEQVFSLKNIDYYSLQGVPNTAFTEALAFVFQAKDLELLGLSSPTPESRGLQTLNDFWGTYEIAGVALVEMASWHWMYDHPDATPEQLKNAVVQISKDVWNKYYAPIFNKRDVVLLGVYAHMVNNFLYLPNYPIGHLIAFQIEEQIEKTGNLGPEFERMARYGSLPPDQWMKHATGAPVGAAALLHATEKALEVVKK
;
A
#
# COMPACT_ATOMS: atom_id res chain seq x y z
N ASP A 1 24.21 13.13 -4.46
CA ASP A 1 24.51 13.73 -3.12
C ASP A 1 24.07 12.81 -1.99
N THR A 2 22.84 12.28 -1.98
CA THR A 2 22.31 11.47 -0.87
C THR A 2 23.05 10.16 -0.69
N PHE A 3 23.36 9.44 -1.77
CA PHE A 3 24.17 8.23 -1.70
C PHE A 3 25.53 8.48 -1.09
N HIS A 4 26.22 9.57 -1.51
CA HIS A 4 27.54 9.95 -0.94
C HIS A 4 27.42 10.26 0.55
N ALA A 5 26.37 10.95 0.99
CA ALA A 5 26.14 11.23 2.39
C ALA A 5 25.97 9.94 3.21
N TRP A 6 25.20 8.97 2.71
CA TRP A 6 25.04 7.67 3.35
C TRP A 6 26.35 6.86 3.36
N ASN A 7 27.10 6.87 2.26
CA ASN A 7 28.37 6.16 2.15
C ASN A 7 29.42 6.69 3.15
N LEU A 8 29.39 7.97 3.50
CA LEU A 8 30.23 8.55 4.55
C LEU A 8 29.85 8.06 5.96
N VAL A 9 28.59 7.71 6.20
CA VAL A 9 28.10 7.21 7.49
C VAL A 9 28.29 5.70 7.63
N ASP A 10 28.26 4.97 6.54
CA ASP A 10 28.28 3.50 6.49
C ASP A 10 29.40 2.86 7.32
N PRO A 11 30.68 3.34 7.28
CA PRO A 11 31.76 2.75 8.06
C PRO A 11 31.59 2.82 9.58
N TYR A 12 30.74 3.73 10.04
CA TYR A 12 30.43 3.91 11.46
C TYR A 12 29.25 3.06 11.95
N TRP A 13 28.62 2.26 11.07
CA TRP A 13 27.48 1.40 11.40
C TRP A 13 27.90 -0.07 11.39
N PRO A 14 28.31 -0.64 12.54
CA PRO A 14 29.05 -1.92 12.57
C PRO A 14 28.20 -3.14 12.21
N ARG A 15 26.87 -3.09 12.37
CA ARG A 15 25.99 -4.24 12.12
C ARG A 15 25.42 -4.28 10.71
N ALA A 16 25.10 -3.10 10.17
CA ALA A 16 24.50 -2.96 8.86
C ALA A 16 25.25 -1.87 8.06
N PRO A 17 26.42 -2.21 7.49
CA PRO A 17 27.39 -1.22 6.96
C PRO A 17 26.98 -0.59 5.63
N THR A 18 25.76 -0.81 5.15
CA THR A 18 25.21 -0.15 3.97
C THR A 18 23.78 0.34 4.25
N HIS A 19 23.36 1.41 3.58
CA HIS A 19 21.98 1.89 3.68
C HIS A 19 20.97 0.81 3.24
N VAL A 20 21.31 -0.02 2.26
CA VAL A 20 20.51 -1.18 1.85
C VAL A 20 20.26 -2.10 3.04
N ARG A 21 21.32 -2.57 3.71
CA ARG A 21 21.18 -3.46 4.87
C ARG A 21 20.38 -2.82 5.99
N ARG A 22 20.63 -1.55 6.32
CA ARG A 22 19.83 -0.83 7.34
C ARG A 22 18.35 -0.76 6.97
N SER A 23 18.03 -0.48 5.71
CA SER A 23 16.65 -0.39 5.25
C SER A 23 15.90 -1.72 5.34
N PHE A 24 16.56 -2.84 5.06
CA PHE A 24 15.93 -4.16 5.09
C PHE A 24 16.04 -4.82 6.46
N GLU A 25 17.25 -4.94 7.02
CA GLU A 25 17.47 -5.71 8.25
C GLU A 25 17.02 -4.96 9.51
N GLU A 26 17.24 -3.63 9.58
CA GLU A 26 16.86 -2.83 10.75
C GLU A 26 15.51 -2.12 10.55
N GLY A 27 15.32 -1.43 9.42
CA GLY A 27 14.10 -0.67 9.18
C GLY A 27 12.88 -1.55 8.92
N ARG A 28 13.00 -2.56 8.06
CA ARG A 28 11.91 -3.50 7.75
C ARG A 28 11.91 -4.73 8.64
N GLN A 29 13.03 -5.07 9.25
CA GLN A 29 13.25 -6.34 9.96
C GLN A 29 12.95 -7.57 9.08
N MET A 30 13.26 -7.46 7.80
CA MET A 30 13.12 -8.49 6.77
C MET A 30 14.38 -8.51 5.92
N LEU A 31 14.96 -9.68 5.69
CA LEU A 31 16.13 -9.81 4.82
C LEU A 31 15.79 -9.38 3.39
N GLU A 32 16.68 -8.62 2.75
CA GLU A 32 16.50 -8.17 1.37
C GLU A 32 16.22 -9.32 0.40
N SER A 33 17.00 -10.40 0.51
CA SER A 33 16.83 -11.60 -0.33
C SER A 33 15.45 -12.23 -0.22
N ARG A 34 14.84 -12.17 0.96
CA ARG A 34 13.48 -12.65 1.18
C ARG A 34 12.44 -11.72 0.56
N VAL A 35 12.63 -10.41 0.71
CA VAL A 35 11.77 -9.41 0.06
C VAL A 35 11.85 -9.59 -1.46
N GLN A 36 13.05 -9.66 -2.02
CA GLN A 36 13.25 -9.92 -3.44
C GLN A 36 12.54 -11.19 -3.90
N ALA A 37 12.67 -12.31 -3.18
CA ALA A 37 12.02 -13.55 -3.53
C ALA A 37 10.48 -13.44 -3.56
N MET A 38 9.87 -12.73 -2.60
CA MET A 38 8.41 -12.49 -2.60
C MET A 38 7.97 -11.62 -3.80
N LEU A 39 8.76 -10.59 -4.15
CA LEU A 39 8.45 -9.75 -5.30
C LEU A 39 8.60 -10.53 -6.61
N GLU A 40 9.66 -11.33 -6.73
CA GLU A 40 9.88 -12.19 -7.89
C GLU A 40 8.80 -13.27 -8.03
N GLU A 41 8.28 -13.82 -6.94
CA GLU A 41 7.14 -14.76 -6.95
C GLU A 41 5.89 -14.12 -7.59
N VAL A 42 5.62 -12.85 -7.33
CA VAL A 42 4.51 -12.12 -7.95
C VAL A 42 4.76 -11.86 -9.44
N VAL A 43 5.93 -11.26 -9.78
CA VAL A 43 6.20 -10.84 -11.18
C VAL A 43 6.48 -12.02 -12.12
N SER A 44 6.87 -13.18 -11.58
CA SER A 44 7.08 -14.43 -12.34
C SER A 44 5.86 -15.35 -12.31
N SER A 45 4.77 -14.96 -11.65
CA SER A 45 3.60 -15.81 -11.47
C SER A 45 2.98 -16.23 -12.82
N PRO A 46 2.64 -17.51 -12.99
CA PRO A 46 1.90 -17.98 -14.17
C PRO A 46 0.48 -17.38 -14.28
N LEU A 47 0.04 -16.66 -13.26
CA LEU A 47 -1.24 -15.94 -13.27
C LEU A 47 -1.15 -14.63 -14.06
N ALA A 48 0.02 -13.98 -14.11
CA ALA A 48 0.20 -12.70 -14.80
C ALA A 48 -0.24 -12.74 -16.28
N PRO A 49 0.16 -13.71 -17.12
CA PRO A 49 -0.34 -13.81 -18.48
C PRO A 49 -1.85 -14.10 -18.57
N ARG A 50 -2.44 -14.76 -17.57
CA ARG A 50 -3.88 -15.02 -17.52
C ARG A 50 -4.68 -13.76 -17.22
N VAL A 51 -4.20 -12.96 -16.26
CA VAL A 51 -4.79 -11.64 -15.94
C VAL A 51 -4.60 -10.67 -17.11
N ALA A 52 -3.42 -10.63 -17.72
CA ALA A 52 -3.15 -9.84 -18.91
C ALA A 52 -4.11 -10.16 -20.08
N LYS A 53 -4.38 -11.43 -20.33
CA LYS A 53 -5.34 -11.86 -21.34
C LYS A 53 -6.77 -11.37 -21.04
N LEU A 54 -7.17 -11.37 -19.77
CA LEU A 54 -8.47 -10.82 -19.35
C LEU A 54 -8.53 -9.31 -19.59
N ILE A 55 -7.43 -8.59 -19.31
CA ILE A 55 -7.34 -7.15 -19.59
C ILE A 55 -7.45 -6.90 -21.10
N GLU A 56 -6.73 -7.65 -21.95
CA GLU A 56 -6.85 -7.56 -23.41
C GLU A 56 -8.31 -7.74 -23.88
N GLN A 57 -9.01 -8.73 -23.33
CA GLN A 57 -10.42 -8.98 -23.66
C GLN A 57 -11.30 -7.79 -23.30
N ARG A 58 -11.09 -7.18 -22.12
CA ARG A 58 -11.84 -6.01 -21.67
C ARG A 58 -11.53 -4.74 -22.47
N LEU A 59 -10.29 -4.60 -22.91
CA LEU A 59 -9.85 -3.47 -23.77
C LEU A 59 -10.20 -3.66 -25.23
N GLY A 60 -10.48 -4.89 -25.69
CA GLY A 60 -10.71 -5.20 -27.10
C GLY A 60 -9.45 -5.07 -27.98
N ARG A 61 -8.27 -5.02 -27.39
CA ARG A 61 -6.97 -4.90 -28.08
C ARG A 61 -5.85 -5.56 -27.27
N LYS A 62 -4.69 -5.74 -27.92
CA LYS A 62 -3.47 -6.18 -27.27
C LYS A 62 -2.97 -5.14 -26.26
N LEU A 63 -2.26 -5.61 -25.22
CA LEU A 63 -1.67 -4.72 -24.25
C LEU A 63 -0.55 -3.87 -24.86
N GLU A 64 -0.54 -2.61 -24.49
CA GLU A 64 0.58 -1.70 -24.66
C GLU A 64 1.29 -1.48 -23.31
N PRO A 65 2.57 -1.07 -23.27
CA PRO A 65 3.31 -0.95 -22.01
C PRO A 65 2.63 -0.12 -20.93
N PHE A 66 1.88 0.93 -21.28
CA PHE A 66 1.15 1.77 -20.32
C PHE A 66 -0.07 1.06 -19.71
N ASP A 67 -0.52 -0.07 -20.26
CA ASP A 67 -1.58 -0.87 -19.64
C ASP A 67 -1.11 -1.61 -18.37
N ILE A 68 0.17 -1.49 -18.02
CA ILE A 68 0.67 -1.91 -16.72
C ILE A 68 -0.08 -1.16 -15.57
N TRP A 69 -0.56 0.05 -15.84
CA TRP A 69 -1.40 0.84 -14.94
C TRP A 69 -2.91 0.64 -15.17
N TYR A 70 -3.31 -0.49 -15.75
CA TYR A 70 -4.72 -0.78 -15.96
C TYR A 70 -5.50 -0.77 -14.65
N ASN A 71 -6.56 0.03 -14.60
CA ASN A 71 -7.40 0.23 -13.42
C ASN A 71 -8.88 -0.19 -13.63
N GLY A 72 -9.17 -0.84 -14.75
CA GLY A 72 -10.54 -1.25 -15.10
C GLY A 72 -11.09 -2.42 -14.29
N PHE A 73 -10.31 -2.98 -13.37
CA PHE A 73 -10.79 -3.94 -12.38
C PHE A 73 -11.36 -3.26 -11.12
N ARG A 74 -11.06 -1.98 -10.88
CA ARG A 74 -11.58 -1.27 -9.71
C ARG A 74 -13.10 -1.32 -9.72
N PRO A 75 -13.74 -1.86 -8.67
CA PRO A 75 -15.18 -1.88 -8.56
C PRO A 75 -15.68 -0.47 -8.24
N ARG A 76 -15.89 0.36 -9.26
CA ARG A 76 -16.49 1.71 -9.11
C ARG A 76 -18.01 1.64 -8.91
N GLY A 77 -18.59 0.44 -8.89
CA GLY A 77 -20.02 0.28 -8.93
C GLY A 77 -20.64 0.81 -10.24
N ALA A 78 -21.90 1.21 -10.19
CA ALA A 78 -22.59 1.83 -11.32
C ALA A 78 -22.36 3.36 -11.41
N TYR A 79 -21.43 3.93 -10.61
CA TYR A 79 -21.25 5.37 -10.45
C TYR A 79 -20.11 5.90 -11.31
N SER A 80 -20.35 6.99 -12.00
CA SER A 80 -19.31 7.80 -12.64
C SER A 80 -18.50 8.58 -11.59
N GLU A 81 -17.30 9.04 -11.95
CA GLU A 81 -16.47 9.88 -11.07
C GLU A 81 -17.21 11.16 -10.65
N ALA A 82 -17.92 11.80 -11.60
CA ALA A 82 -18.70 13.02 -11.32
C ALA A 82 -19.86 12.77 -10.32
N GLU A 83 -20.50 11.62 -10.37
CA GLU A 83 -21.54 11.25 -9.41
C GLU A 83 -20.94 11.01 -8.01
N LEU A 84 -19.80 10.35 -7.94
CA LEU A 84 -19.08 10.14 -6.68
C LEU A 84 -18.58 11.46 -6.09
N ASP A 85 -18.06 12.37 -6.91
CA ASP A 85 -17.64 13.71 -6.50
C ASP A 85 -18.83 14.51 -5.95
N ALA A 86 -19.99 14.46 -6.61
CA ALA A 86 -21.20 15.15 -6.13
C ALA A 86 -21.70 14.60 -4.77
N ILE A 87 -21.57 13.29 -4.54
CA ILE A 87 -21.94 12.64 -3.28
C ILE A 87 -20.99 13.08 -2.15
N THR A 88 -19.69 12.99 -2.40
CA THR A 88 -18.67 13.28 -1.37
C THR A 88 -18.59 14.77 -1.04
N SER A 89 -18.62 15.66 -2.05
CA SER A 89 -18.58 17.10 -1.83
C SER A 89 -19.80 17.62 -1.04
N LYS A 90 -20.98 17.08 -1.34
CA LYS A 90 -22.20 17.39 -0.57
C LYS A 90 -22.11 16.90 0.88
N ARG A 91 -21.54 15.72 1.12
CA ARG A 91 -21.44 15.12 2.45
C ARG A 91 -20.34 15.78 3.29
N TYR A 92 -19.23 16.14 2.66
CA TYR A 92 -18.06 16.72 3.31
C TYR A 92 -17.65 18.06 2.69
N PRO A 93 -18.46 19.12 2.90
CA PRO A 93 -18.12 20.45 2.40
C PRO A 93 -16.91 21.08 3.07
N THR A 94 -16.52 20.59 4.26
CA THR A 94 -15.36 21.08 5.03
C THR A 94 -14.65 19.93 5.74
N PRO A 95 -13.38 20.09 6.16
CA PRO A 95 -12.68 19.10 7.00
C PRO A 95 -13.41 18.79 8.31
N GLU A 96 -14.07 19.80 8.91
CA GLU A 96 -14.84 19.64 10.15
C GLU A 96 -16.07 18.74 9.94
N ALA A 97 -16.69 18.77 8.75
CA ALA A 97 -17.78 17.87 8.41
C ALA A 97 -17.30 16.41 8.39
N TYR A 98 -16.11 16.14 7.84
CA TYR A 98 -15.48 14.82 7.88
C TYR A 98 -15.17 14.40 9.32
N LYS A 99 -14.54 15.28 10.10
CA LYS A 99 -14.26 15.03 11.54
C LYS A 99 -15.52 14.66 12.31
N LYS A 100 -16.61 15.39 12.10
CA LYS A 100 -17.91 15.16 12.76
C LYS A 100 -18.52 13.79 12.42
N ASP A 101 -18.30 13.31 11.18
CA ASP A 101 -18.84 12.03 10.71
C ASP A 101 -17.92 10.84 11.02
N MET A 102 -16.68 11.08 11.43
CA MET A 102 -15.65 10.03 11.63
C MET A 102 -16.13 8.89 12.53
N ALA A 103 -16.78 9.18 13.65
CA ALA A 103 -17.32 8.16 14.54
C ALA A 103 -18.36 7.26 13.83
N ASN A 104 -19.22 7.85 12.98
CA ASN A 104 -20.19 7.07 12.20
C ASN A 104 -19.52 6.20 11.14
N LEU A 105 -18.46 6.71 10.49
CA LEU A 105 -17.66 5.90 9.56
C LEU A 105 -17.03 4.69 10.27
N LEU A 106 -16.47 4.91 11.46
CA LEU A 106 -15.87 3.84 12.27
C LEU A 106 -16.91 2.81 12.75
N VAL A 107 -18.14 3.25 13.11
CA VAL A 107 -19.24 2.30 13.42
C VAL A 107 -19.58 1.46 12.19
N LYS A 108 -19.62 2.04 10.99
CA LYS A 108 -19.85 1.29 9.74
C LYS A 108 -18.74 0.27 9.46
N LEU A 109 -17.50 0.53 9.89
CA LEU A 109 -16.38 -0.42 9.83
C LEU A 109 -16.45 -1.50 10.91
N GLY A 110 -17.50 -1.53 11.73
CA GLY A 110 -17.73 -2.58 12.73
C GLY A 110 -17.14 -2.29 14.12
N PHE A 111 -16.64 -1.09 14.38
CA PHE A 111 -16.30 -0.68 15.75
C PHE A 111 -17.56 -0.44 16.57
N THR A 112 -17.52 -0.76 17.87
CA THR A 112 -18.63 -0.38 18.78
C THR A 112 -18.74 1.15 18.85
N LYS A 113 -19.91 1.66 19.16
CA LYS A 113 -20.12 3.12 19.29
C LYS A 113 -19.14 3.76 20.26
N GLU A 114 -18.92 3.12 21.42
CA GLU A 114 -17.96 3.57 22.41
C GLU A 114 -16.53 3.65 21.86
N ARG A 115 -16.11 2.59 21.13
CA ARG A 115 -14.78 2.55 20.55
C ARG A 115 -14.63 3.56 19.41
N ALA A 116 -15.64 3.72 18.58
CA ALA A 116 -15.67 4.72 17.51
C ALA A 116 -15.58 6.15 18.04
N ASP A 117 -16.31 6.47 19.11
CA ASP A 117 -16.23 7.77 19.77
C ASP A 117 -14.85 8.03 20.39
N TYR A 118 -14.27 7.00 21.05
CA TYR A 118 -12.91 7.07 21.58
C TYR A 118 -11.89 7.37 20.47
N LEU A 119 -11.93 6.63 19.36
CA LEU A 119 -11.02 6.81 18.23
C LEU A 119 -11.19 8.21 17.61
N ALA A 120 -12.43 8.60 17.32
CA ALA A 120 -12.71 9.91 16.76
C ALA A 120 -12.27 11.07 17.69
N ALA A 121 -12.38 10.92 19.00
CA ALA A 121 -11.90 11.92 19.96
C ALA A 121 -10.37 12.04 20.00
N ASN A 122 -9.65 10.98 19.62
CA ASN A 122 -8.19 10.90 19.66
C ASN A 122 -7.50 11.12 18.30
N ILE A 123 -8.22 11.56 17.26
CA ILE A 123 -7.69 11.88 15.94
C ILE A 123 -8.08 13.31 15.58
N GLU A 124 -7.12 14.16 15.24
CA GLU A 124 -7.39 15.49 14.72
C GLU A 124 -7.54 15.46 13.20
N VAL A 125 -8.34 16.37 12.63
CA VAL A 125 -8.48 16.50 11.17
C VAL A 125 -8.08 17.91 10.75
N ASP A 126 -7.09 17.99 9.86
CA ASP A 126 -6.54 19.25 9.36
C ASP A 126 -6.77 19.38 7.85
N PRO A 127 -6.91 20.61 7.32
CA PRO A 127 -6.91 20.83 5.90
C PRO A 127 -5.52 20.61 5.29
N ALA A 128 -5.47 19.97 4.11
CA ALA A 128 -4.26 19.83 3.31
C ALA A 128 -4.34 20.70 2.05
N ARG A 129 -3.21 21.29 1.63
CA ARG A 129 -3.10 22.02 0.35
C ARG A 129 -2.79 21.09 -0.84
N GLY A 130 -2.17 19.95 -0.57
CA GLY A 130 -1.81 18.91 -1.54
C GLY A 130 -2.57 17.61 -1.32
N SER A 131 -1.93 16.48 -1.58
CA SER A 131 -2.44 15.15 -1.22
C SER A 131 -2.64 15.05 0.29
N GLY A 132 -3.65 14.27 0.72
CA GLY A 132 -3.82 13.93 2.12
C GLY A 132 -2.64 13.11 2.64
N HIS A 133 -2.44 13.11 3.94
CA HIS A 133 -1.51 12.22 4.63
C HIS A 133 -1.78 12.20 6.14
N ALA A 134 -1.44 11.10 6.79
CA ALA A 134 -1.47 10.99 8.23
C ALA A 134 -0.16 11.53 8.84
N LEU A 135 -0.28 12.31 9.90
CA LEU A 135 0.84 12.69 10.74
C LEU A 135 0.76 11.92 12.05
N GLY A 136 1.75 11.09 12.29
CA GLY A 136 1.87 10.34 13.54
C GLY A 136 2.17 11.25 14.72
N SER A 137 1.77 10.82 15.91
CA SER A 137 2.22 11.41 17.16
C SER A 137 3.34 10.57 17.78
N ALA A 138 4.31 11.26 18.40
CA ALA A 138 5.43 10.59 19.07
C ALA A 138 5.13 10.25 20.53
N ARG A 139 4.15 10.92 21.15
CA ARG A 139 3.84 10.78 22.58
C ARG A 139 2.40 10.32 22.79
N ARG A 140 2.16 9.52 23.81
CA ARG A 140 0.81 9.02 24.19
C ARG A 140 -0.21 10.13 24.47
N GLY A 141 0.24 11.29 24.92
CA GLY A 141 -0.63 12.45 25.20
C GLY A 141 -1.06 13.22 23.96
N ASP A 142 -0.39 13.02 22.83
CA ASP A 142 -0.68 13.73 21.59
C ASP A 142 -1.64 12.93 20.71
N ASN A 143 -2.40 13.62 19.88
CA ASN A 143 -3.31 12.99 18.93
C ASN A 143 -2.66 12.94 17.53
N PRO A 144 -2.74 11.81 16.82
CA PRO A 144 -2.41 11.76 15.41
C PRO A 144 -3.34 12.66 14.60
N ARG A 145 -2.85 13.13 13.45
CA ARG A 145 -3.53 14.14 12.65
C ARG A 145 -3.78 13.61 11.24
N LEU A 146 -5.05 13.56 10.87
CA LEU A 146 -5.49 13.27 9.51
C LEU A 146 -5.50 14.59 8.74
N ARG A 147 -4.67 14.68 7.71
CA ARG A 147 -4.67 15.81 6.79
C ARG A 147 -5.38 15.41 5.50
N THR A 148 -6.44 16.12 5.17
CA THR A 148 -7.23 15.82 3.97
C THR A 148 -7.47 17.07 3.12
N ARG A 149 -7.52 16.89 1.80
CA ARG A 149 -7.82 17.96 0.87
C ARG A 149 -9.33 18.11 0.69
N VAL A 150 -9.81 19.28 1.06
CA VAL A 150 -11.19 19.71 0.77
C VAL A 150 -11.11 20.97 -0.08
N GLY A 151 -11.65 20.91 -1.29
CA GLY A 151 -11.67 22.04 -2.23
C GLY A 151 -12.77 23.07 -1.87
N LYS A 152 -12.88 24.10 -2.69
CA LYS A 152 -13.93 25.13 -2.52
C LYS A 152 -15.35 24.56 -2.66
N GLU A 153 -15.51 23.54 -3.49
CA GLU A 153 -16.78 22.85 -3.74
C GLU A 153 -17.01 21.66 -2.78
N GLY A 154 -16.11 21.45 -1.82
CA GLY A 154 -16.13 20.32 -0.90
C GLY A 154 -15.06 19.27 -1.25
N MET A 155 -15.16 18.11 -0.61
CA MET A 155 -14.25 16.98 -0.80
C MET A 155 -14.67 16.18 -2.04
N ASP A 156 -13.79 16.09 -3.07
CA ASP A 156 -13.99 15.18 -4.19
C ASP A 156 -13.84 13.71 -3.76
N TYR A 157 -14.27 12.77 -4.58
CA TYR A 157 -14.19 11.34 -4.25
C TYR A 157 -12.75 10.87 -4.03
N LYS A 158 -11.81 11.38 -4.82
CA LYS A 158 -10.39 11.08 -4.63
C LYS A 158 -9.91 11.55 -3.26
N GLY A 159 -10.30 12.73 -2.83
CA GLY A 159 -10.00 13.26 -1.49
C GLY A 159 -10.63 12.39 -0.39
N PHE A 160 -11.86 11.91 -0.59
CA PHE A 160 -12.52 11.00 0.36
C PHE A 160 -11.79 9.64 0.43
N ASN A 161 -11.46 9.04 -0.70
CA ASN A 161 -10.72 7.77 -0.75
C ASN A 161 -9.38 7.88 -0.01
N ILE A 162 -8.63 8.98 -0.24
CA ILE A 162 -7.40 9.27 0.50
C ILE A 162 -7.70 9.50 2.00
N ALA A 163 -8.74 10.26 2.35
CA ALA A 163 -9.07 10.51 3.75
C ALA A 163 -9.42 9.22 4.51
N VAL A 164 -10.06 8.25 3.86
CA VAL A 164 -10.32 6.91 4.43
C VAL A 164 -9.02 6.14 4.64
N HIS A 165 -8.08 6.20 3.69
CA HIS A 165 -6.74 5.63 3.83
C HIS A 165 -6.00 6.23 5.03
N GLU A 166 -5.92 7.57 5.11
CA GLU A 166 -5.26 8.27 6.21
C GLU A 166 -5.95 8.03 7.56
N MET A 167 -7.27 7.83 7.56
CA MET A 167 -8.01 7.42 8.76
C MET A 167 -7.54 6.05 9.25
N GLY A 168 -7.23 5.11 8.35
CA GLY A 168 -6.66 3.81 8.68
C GLY A 168 -5.33 3.94 9.43
N HIS A 169 -4.41 4.76 8.93
CA HIS A 169 -3.16 5.09 9.62
C HIS A 169 -3.40 5.68 11.01
N ASN A 170 -4.30 6.66 11.11
CA ASN A 170 -4.53 7.31 12.40
C ASN A 170 -5.20 6.38 13.42
N VAL A 171 -6.14 5.53 12.99
CA VAL A 171 -6.74 4.52 13.87
C VAL A 171 -5.71 3.50 14.35
N GLU A 172 -4.85 3.01 13.43
CA GLU A 172 -3.71 2.17 13.79
C GLU A 172 -2.87 2.85 14.88
N GLN A 173 -2.48 4.11 14.67
CA GLN A 173 -1.63 4.86 15.61
C GLN A 173 -2.30 5.10 16.97
N VAL A 174 -3.61 5.33 17.02
CA VAL A 174 -4.32 5.44 18.31
C VAL A 174 -4.21 4.14 19.10
N PHE A 175 -4.35 2.98 18.45
CA PHE A 175 -4.18 1.70 19.11
C PHE A 175 -2.72 1.41 19.46
N SER A 176 -1.83 1.52 18.50
CA SER A 176 -0.42 1.13 18.64
C SER A 176 0.38 2.07 19.55
N LEU A 177 -0.01 3.34 19.64
CA LEU A 177 0.63 4.31 20.53
C LEU A 177 0.00 4.34 21.93
N LYS A 178 -1.33 4.34 22.03
CA LYS A 178 -2.04 4.60 23.29
C LYS A 178 -2.47 3.32 24.04
N ASN A 179 -2.66 2.20 23.33
CA ASN A 179 -3.23 0.98 23.89
C ASN A 179 -2.24 -0.20 23.99
N ILE A 180 -0.94 0.05 23.85
CA ILE A 180 0.12 -0.92 24.09
C ILE A 180 0.84 -0.53 25.40
N ASP A 181 0.85 -1.42 26.38
CA ASP A 181 1.38 -1.13 27.71
C ASP A 181 2.89 -0.90 27.72
N TYR A 182 3.62 -1.71 26.95
CA TYR A 182 5.08 -1.60 26.85
C TYR A 182 5.49 -0.52 25.84
N TYR A 183 6.16 0.53 26.33
CA TYR A 183 6.60 1.65 25.48
C TYR A 183 7.47 1.20 24.31
N SER A 184 8.39 0.27 24.52
CA SER A 184 9.30 -0.25 23.50
C SER A 184 8.63 -1.07 22.38
N LEU A 185 7.37 -1.47 22.58
CA LEU A 185 6.58 -2.21 21.60
C LEU A 185 5.52 -1.33 20.90
N GLN A 186 5.52 -0.02 21.13
CA GLN A 186 4.60 0.88 20.45
C GLN A 186 4.85 0.89 18.93
N GLY A 187 3.79 1.11 18.17
CA GLY A 187 3.81 1.08 16.71
C GLY A 187 3.45 -0.29 16.13
N VAL A 188 3.78 -0.46 14.87
CA VAL A 188 3.66 -1.71 14.10
C VAL A 188 5.05 -2.10 13.58
N PRO A 189 5.25 -3.31 13.04
CA PRO A 189 6.59 -3.79 12.67
C PRO A 189 7.42 -2.83 11.83
N ASN A 190 6.83 -2.28 10.77
CA ASN A 190 7.50 -1.35 9.86
C ASN A 190 6.48 -0.60 8.97
N THR A 191 6.97 0.27 8.07
CA THR A 191 6.14 1.09 7.19
C THR A 191 5.19 0.26 6.31
N ALA A 192 5.57 -0.93 5.84
CA ALA A 192 4.68 -1.75 5.03
C ALA A 192 3.43 -2.21 5.80
N PHE A 193 3.52 -2.38 7.12
CA PHE A 193 2.38 -2.74 7.97
C PHE A 193 1.42 -1.58 8.20
N THR A 194 1.93 -0.37 8.41
CA THR A 194 1.04 0.80 8.53
C THR A 194 0.34 1.10 7.20
N GLU A 195 1.03 0.95 6.07
CA GLU A 195 0.41 1.04 4.74
C GLU A 195 -0.68 -0.05 4.55
N ALA A 196 -0.38 -1.29 4.92
CA ALA A 196 -1.33 -2.39 4.80
C ALA A 196 -2.61 -2.14 5.59
N LEU A 197 -2.50 -1.67 6.83
CA LEU A 197 -3.65 -1.36 7.68
C LEU A 197 -4.47 -0.18 7.12
N ALA A 198 -3.83 0.79 6.47
CA ALA A 198 -4.52 1.87 5.78
C ALA A 198 -5.25 1.38 4.51
N PHE A 199 -4.66 0.47 3.73
CA PHE A 199 -5.32 -0.13 2.57
C PHE A 199 -6.59 -0.90 2.95
N VAL A 200 -6.60 -1.60 4.08
CA VAL A 200 -7.79 -2.29 4.61
C VAL A 200 -8.98 -1.34 4.81
N PHE A 201 -8.73 -0.11 5.27
CA PHE A 201 -9.75 0.93 5.37
C PHE A 201 -10.14 1.46 3.99
N GLN A 202 -9.14 1.78 3.17
CA GLN A 202 -9.35 2.35 1.84
C GLN A 202 -10.23 1.48 0.95
N ALA A 203 -10.10 0.15 1.04
CA ALA A 203 -10.91 -0.81 0.31
C ALA A 203 -12.41 -0.74 0.67
N LYS A 204 -12.79 -0.03 1.75
CA LYS A 204 -14.17 0.12 2.23
C LYS A 204 -14.82 1.44 1.85
N ASP A 205 -14.19 2.28 1.06
CA ASP A 205 -14.62 3.64 0.77
C ASP A 205 -16.07 3.73 0.21
N LEU A 206 -16.44 2.90 -0.77
CA LEU A 206 -17.80 2.85 -1.33
C LEU A 206 -18.82 2.30 -0.32
N GLU A 207 -18.44 1.31 0.49
CA GLU A 207 -19.29 0.78 1.57
C GLU A 207 -19.59 1.88 2.61
N LEU A 208 -18.59 2.69 2.95
CA LEU A 208 -18.72 3.81 3.88
C LEU A 208 -19.65 4.91 3.36
N LEU A 209 -19.68 5.11 2.05
CA LEU A 209 -20.65 5.99 1.40
C LEU A 209 -22.06 5.38 1.33
N GLY A 210 -22.21 4.09 1.53
CA GLY A 210 -23.47 3.35 1.38
C GLY A 210 -23.79 3.02 -0.07
N LEU A 211 -22.80 2.97 -0.95
CA LEU A 211 -22.97 2.83 -2.40
C LEU A 211 -22.70 1.41 -2.91
N SER A 212 -22.11 0.54 -2.12
CA SER A 212 -21.85 -0.84 -2.52
C SER A 212 -22.13 -1.84 -1.40
N SER A 213 -22.49 -3.05 -1.80
CA SER A 213 -22.39 -4.25 -0.98
C SER A 213 -21.51 -5.23 -1.73
N PRO A 214 -20.49 -5.83 -1.10
CA PRO A 214 -19.57 -6.73 -1.78
C PRO A 214 -20.29 -7.94 -2.36
N THR A 215 -20.18 -8.15 -3.67
CA THR A 215 -20.63 -9.37 -4.35
C THR A 215 -19.43 -10.28 -4.62
N PRO A 216 -19.59 -11.59 -4.87
CA PRO A 216 -18.49 -12.45 -5.28
C PRO A 216 -17.74 -11.93 -6.50
N GLU A 217 -18.43 -11.33 -7.46
CA GLU A 217 -17.81 -10.74 -8.66
C GLU A 217 -17.00 -9.49 -8.32
N SER A 218 -17.55 -8.56 -7.51
CA SER A 218 -16.81 -7.36 -7.11
C SER A 218 -15.58 -7.68 -6.26
N ARG A 219 -15.63 -8.72 -5.43
CA ARG A 219 -14.46 -9.23 -4.70
C ARG A 219 -13.41 -9.82 -5.65
N GLY A 220 -13.86 -10.61 -6.64
CA GLY A 220 -12.95 -11.12 -7.66
C GLY A 220 -12.27 -10.01 -8.46
N LEU A 221 -13.02 -8.98 -8.83
CA LEU A 221 -12.47 -7.78 -9.49
C LEU A 221 -11.47 -7.05 -8.59
N GLN A 222 -11.77 -6.87 -7.31
CA GLN A 222 -10.84 -6.26 -6.36
C GLN A 222 -9.55 -7.09 -6.26
N THR A 223 -9.65 -8.40 -6.09
CA THR A 223 -8.47 -9.30 -6.06
C THR A 223 -7.61 -9.17 -7.32
N LEU A 224 -8.23 -9.10 -8.51
CA LEU A 224 -7.50 -8.90 -9.76
C LEU A 224 -6.84 -7.52 -9.84
N ASN A 225 -7.49 -6.49 -9.29
CA ASN A 225 -6.93 -5.15 -9.16
C ASN A 225 -5.69 -5.17 -8.25
N ASP A 226 -5.79 -5.82 -7.10
CA ASP A 226 -4.70 -5.90 -6.13
C ASP A 226 -3.52 -6.70 -6.68
N PHE A 227 -3.80 -7.81 -7.37
CA PHE A 227 -2.76 -8.58 -8.05
C PHE A 227 -2.05 -7.72 -9.12
N TRP A 228 -2.80 -7.03 -10.00
CA TRP A 228 -2.20 -6.26 -11.09
C TRP A 228 -1.42 -5.05 -10.58
N GLY A 229 -1.93 -4.36 -9.56
CA GLY A 229 -1.20 -3.28 -8.89
C GLY A 229 0.06 -3.77 -8.17
N THR A 230 -0.01 -4.94 -7.51
CA THR A 230 1.17 -5.55 -6.89
C THR A 230 2.19 -6.01 -7.93
N TYR A 231 1.74 -6.61 -9.04
CA TYR A 231 2.58 -7.00 -10.18
C TYR A 231 3.34 -5.80 -10.74
N GLU A 232 2.69 -4.67 -10.91
CA GLU A 232 3.31 -3.43 -11.38
C GLU A 232 4.36 -2.90 -10.39
N ILE A 233 3.97 -2.63 -9.14
CA ILE A 233 4.84 -1.95 -8.19
C ILE A 233 5.98 -2.85 -7.66
N ALA A 234 5.84 -4.17 -7.75
CA ALA A 234 6.92 -5.11 -7.44
C ALA A 234 8.10 -4.95 -8.42
N GLY A 235 7.83 -4.76 -9.72
CA GLY A 235 8.88 -4.49 -10.70
C GLY A 235 9.59 -3.17 -10.44
N VAL A 236 8.84 -2.14 -10.05
CA VAL A 236 9.40 -0.83 -9.67
C VAL A 236 10.32 -0.96 -8.45
N ALA A 237 9.91 -1.72 -7.45
CA ALA A 237 10.72 -1.99 -6.26
C ALA A 237 12.02 -2.74 -6.61
N LEU A 238 11.95 -3.74 -7.50
CA LEU A 238 13.14 -4.46 -7.98
C LEU A 238 14.12 -3.52 -8.71
N VAL A 239 13.63 -2.57 -9.47
CA VAL A 239 14.47 -1.54 -10.12
C VAL A 239 15.17 -0.67 -9.07
N GLU A 240 14.45 -0.20 -8.04
CA GLU A 240 15.06 0.60 -6.98
C GLU A 240 16.12 -0.18 -6.22
N MET A 241 15.83 -1.43 -5.81
CA MET A 241 16.78 -2.29 -5.11
C MET A 241 18.06 -2.48 -5.93
N ALA A 242 17.94 -2.86 -7.20
CA ALA A 242 19.09 -3.03 -8.10
C ALA A 242 19.87 -1.73 -8.33
N SER A 243 19.19 -0.57 -8.38
CA SER A 243 19.83 0.73 -8.54
C SER A 243 20.69 1.10 -7.33
N TRP A 244 20.25 0.75 -6.11
CA TRP A 244 21.04 0.97 -4.90
C TRP A 244 22.27 0.07 -4.85
N HIS A 245 22.19 -1.20 -5.25
CA HIS A 245 23.37 -2.07 -5.37
C HIS A 245 24.34 -1.53 -6.42
N TRP A 246 23.82 -1.09 -7.57
CA TRP A 246 24.68 -0.48 -8.59
C TRP A 246 25.45 0.74 -8.06
N MET A 247 24.83 1.60 -7.24
CA MET A 247 25.54 2.74 -6.64
C MET A 247 26.65 2.30 -5.68
N TYR A 248 26.46 1.24 -4.91
CA TYR A 248 27.51 0.68 -4.05
C TYR A 248 28.65 0.07 -4.84
N ASP A 249 28.37 -0.53 -6.00
CA ASP A 249 29.40 -1.05 -6.90
C ASP A 249 30.14 0.07 -7.67
N HIS A 250 29.54 1.27 -7.76
CA HIS A 250 30.07 2.42 -8.49
C HIS A 250 30.01 3.71 -7.64
N PRO A 251 30.74 3.77 -6.51
CA PRO A 251 30.56 4.84 -5.53
C PRO A 251 30.94 6.24 -6.07
N ASP A 252 31.78 6.33 -7.08
CA ASP A 252 32.23 7.57 -7.71
C ASP A 252 31.43 7.94 -8.98
N ALA A 253 30.31 7.26 -9.22
CA ALA A 253 29.51 7.49 -10.43
C ALA A 253 28.93 8.91 -10.48
N THR A 254 28.99 9.49 -11.66
CA THR A 254 28.33 10.78 -11.94
C THR A 254 26.80 10.62 -12.01
N PRO A 255 26.02 11.71 -11.85
CA PRO A 255 24.57 11.68 -12.00
C PRO A 255 24.12 11.15 -13.38
N GLU A 256 24.89 11.41 -14.44
CA GLU A 256 24.59 10.90 -15.79
C GLU A 256 24.80 9.39 -15.88
N GLN A 257 25.88 8.87 -15.29
CA GLN A 257 26.14 7.43 -15.21
C GLN A 257 25.04 6.72 -14.43
N LEU A 258 24.63 7.28 -13.27
CA LEU A 258 23.51 6.74 -12.48
C LEU A 258 22.20 6.74 -13.29
N LYS A 259 21.86 7.83 -13.98
CA LYS A 259 20.69 7.89 -14.85
C LYS A 259 20.72 6.78 -15.92
N ASN A 260 21.86 6.60 -16.58
CA ASN A 260 22.02 5.58 -17.62
C ASN A 260 21.90 4.16 -17.02
N ALA A 261 22.45 3.94 -15.84
CA ALA A 261 22.32 2.68 -15.10
C ALA A 261 20.84 2.38 -14.74
N VAL A 262 20.11 3.33 -14.16
CA VAL A 262 18.70 3.17 -13.82
C VAL A 262 17.86 2.87 -15.06
N VAL A 263 18.13 3.55 -16.18
CA VAL A 263 17.48 3.27 -17.47
C VAL A 263 17.77 1.83 -17.93
N GLN A 264 19.01 1.36 -17.81
CA GLN A 264 19.37 -0.01 -18.21
C GLN A 264 18.75 -1.04 -17.26
N ILE A 265 18.84 -0.84 -15.97
CA ILE A 265 18.21 -1.72 -14.95
C ILE A 265 16.69 -1.81 -15.20
N SER A 266 16.04 -0.69 -15.49
CA SER A 266 14.60 -0.68 -15.80
C SER A 266 14.27 -1.53 -17.02
N LYS A 267 15.09 -1.46 -18.08
CA LYS A 267 14.95 -2.31 -19.26
C LYS A 267 15.19 -3.78 -18.95
N ASP A 268 16.17 -4.09 -18.14
CA ASP A 268 16.53 -5.47 -17.79
C ASP A 268 15.41 -6.12 -16.98
N VAL A 269 14.88 -5.45 -15.97
CA VAL A 269 13.72 -5.91 -15.18
C VAL A 269 12.49 -6.05 -16.07
N TRP A 270 12.20 -5.05 -16.91
CA TRP A 270 11.10 -5.15 -17.85
C TRP A 270 11.25 -6.33 -18.82
N ASN A 271 12.42 -6.48 -19.44
CA ASN A 271 12.69 -7.54 -20.38
C ASN A 271 12.58 -8.94 -19.78
N LYS A 272 12.95 -9.07 -18.50
CA LYS A 272 12.87 -10.34 -17.77
C LYS A 272 11.42 -10.72 -17.44
N TYR A 273 10.62 -9.81 -16.92
CA TYR A 273 9.33 -10.15 -16.31
C TYR A 273 8.10 -9.67 -17.11
N TYR A 274 8.21 -8.55 -17.82
CA TYR A 274 7.06 -7.88 -18.45
C TYR A 274 7.05 -8.04 -19.98
N ALA A 275 8.20 -8.03 -20.62
CA ALA A 275 8.28 -8.16 -22.07
C ALA A 275 7.59 -9.41 -22.63
N PRO A 276 7.62 -10.60 -21.94
CA PRO A 276 6.89 -11.77 -22.41
C PRO A 276 5.37 -11.59 -22.45
N ILE A 277 4.83 -10.71 -21.59
CA ILE A 277 3.40 -10.43 -21.48
C ILE A 277 2.97 -9.31 -22.43
N PHE A 278 3.73 -8.22 -22.46
CA PHE A 278 3.41 -7.03 -23.27
C PHE A 278 3.92 -7.12 -24.72
N ASN A 279 4.75 -8.13 -25.03
CA ASN A 279 5.39 -8.29 -26.34
C ASN A 279 6.14 -7.02 -26.79
N LYS A 280 6.71 -6.28 -25.85
CA LYS A 280 7.51 -5.06 -26.07
C LYS A 280 8.75 -5.13 -25.19
N ARG A 281 9.91 -4.85 -25.76
CA ARG A 281 11.20 -4.84 -25.04
C ARG A 281 11.71 -3.42 -24.81
N ASP A 282 12.68 -3.30 -23.93
CA ASP A 282 13.45 -2.07 -23.68
C ASP A 282 12.60 -0.89 -23.17
N VAL A 283 11.51 -1.21 -22.47
CA VAL A 283 10.61 -0.23 -21.87
C VAL A 283 11.16 0.21 -20.50
N VAL A 284 11.10 1.54 -20.24
CA VAL A 284 11.68 2.18 -19.05
C VAL A 284 10.66 2.58 -17.98
N LEU A 285 9.39 2.21 -18.14
CA LEU A 285 8.29 2.68 -17.29
C LEU A 285 8.48 2.36 -15.81
N LEU A 286 9.21 1.30 -15.47
CA LEU A 286 9.49 0.93 -14.08
C LEU A 286 10.45 1.90 -13.37
N GLY A 287 11.18 2.74 -14.12
CA GLY A 287 12.15 3.70 -13.58
C GLY A 287 11.65 5.14 -13.44
N VAL A 288 10.34 5.41 -13.69
CA VAL A 288 9.81 6.79 -13.71
C VAL A 288 9.25 7.29 -12.38
N TYR A 289 9.38 6.51 -11.32
CA TYR A 289 8.78 6.81 -10.02
C TYR A 289 9.61 7.83 -9.23
N ALA A 290 8.95 8.90 -8.77
CA ALA A 290 9.59 9.99 -8.04
C ALA A 290 10.27 9.52 -6.74
N HIS A 291 9.75 8.47 -6.10
CA HIS A 291 10.31 7.93 -4.85
C HIS A 291 11.72 7.37 -5.02
N MET A 292 12.13 6.95 -6.21
CA MET A 292 13.53 6.59 -6.47
C MET A 292 14.50 7.76 -6.23
N VAL A 293 14.00 9.00 -6.26
CA VAL A 293 14.80 10.21 -6.10
C VAL A 293 14.58 10.90 -4.75
N ASN A 294 13.37 10.86 -4.21
CA ASN A 294 13.02 11.67 -3.03
C ASN A 294 12.72 10.85 -1.77
N ASN A 295 12.62 9.52 -1.86
CA ASN A 295 12.32 8.66 -0.71
C ASN A 295 13.00 7.28 -0.86
N PHE A 296 14.28 7.23 -0.59
CA PHE A 296 15.20 6.15 -0.92
C PHE A 296 14.85 4.80 -0.28
N LEU A 297 14.81 3.75 -1.10
CA LEU A 297 14.41 2.39 -0.72
C LEU A 297 13.02 2.32 -0.05
N TYR A 298 12.14 3.25 -0.41
CA TYR A 298 10.77 3.25 0.08
C TYR A 298 9.84 2.34 -0.75
N LEU A 299 10.08 2.27 -2.07
CA LEU A 299 9.22 1.55 -3.01
C LEU A 299 8.95 0.09 -2.65
N PRO A 300 9.87 -0.68 -2.06
CA PRO A 300 9.56 -2.04 -1.60
C PRO A 300 8.45 -2.14 -0.55
N ASN A 301 8.15 -1.05 0.19
CA ASN A 301 7.07 -1.05 1.17
C ASN A 301 5.69 -1.21 0.54
N TYR A 302 5.48 -0.69 -0.68
CA TYR A 302 4.18 -0.78 -1.34
C TYR A 302 3.79 -2.22 -1.69
N PRO A 303 4.57 -2.99 -2.46
CA PRO A 303 4.18 -4.36 -2.78
C PRO A 303 4.15 -5.26 -1.54
N ILE A 304 5.05 -5.07 -0.57
CA ILE A 304 4.98 -5.77 0.72
C ILE A 304 3.69 -5.40 1.46
N GLY A 305 3.35 -4.11 1.49
CA GLY A 305 2.11 -3.61 2.08
C GLY A 305 0.86 -4.21 1.42
N HIS A 306 0.83 -4.33 0.09
CA HIS A 306 -0.26 -5.01 -0.63
C HIS A 306 -0.39 -6.48 -0.20
N LEU A 307 0.72 -7.22 -0.11
CA LEU A 307 0.72 -8.62 0.32
C LEU A 307 0.20 -8.78 1.76
N ILE A 308 0.63 -7.90 2.66
CA ILE A 308 0.20 -7.88 4.05
C ILE A 308 -1.29 -7.50 4.15
N ALA A 309 -1.71 -6.44 3.45
CA ALA A 309 -3.10 -5.99 3.42
C ALA A 309 -4.02 -7.12 2.96
N PHE A 310 -3.65 -7.80 1.88
CA PHE A 310 -4.43 -8.90 1.34
C PHE A 310 -4.60 -10.05 2.36
N GLN A 311 -3.52 -10.44 3.06
CA GLN A 311 -3.58 -11.46 4.10
C GLN A 311 -4.48 -11.03 5.28
N ILE A 312 -4.43 -9.75 5.67
CA ILE A 312 -5.27 -9.15 6.72
C ILE A 312 -6.74 -9.15 6.28
N GLU A 313 -7.03 -8.73 5.05
CA GLU A 313 -8.38 -8.70 4.49
C GLU A 313 -9.02 -10.09 4.44
N GLU A 314 -8.26 -11.11 3.98
CA GLU A 314 -8.72 -12.50 4.03
C GLU A 314 -9.08 -12.94 5.46
N GLN A 315 -8.29 -12.54 6.46
CA GLN A 315 -8.56 -12.87 7.86
C GLN A 315 -9.82 -12.14 8.35
N ILE A 316 -9.99 -10.87 8.02
CA ILE A 316 -11.18 -10.08 8.35
C ILE A 316 -12.43 -10.68 7.70
N GLU A 317 -12.33 -11.12 6.44
CA GLU A 317 -13.45 -11.80 5.76
C GLU A 317 -13.85 -13.12 6.44
N LYS A 318 -12.89 -13.91 6.91
CA LYS A 318 -13.15 -15.14 7.66
C LYS A 318 -13.89 -14.90 8.97
N THR A 319 -13.59 -13.80 9.67
CA THR A 319 -14.21 -13.46 10.96
C THR A 319 -15.49 -12.64 10.81
N GLY A 320 -15.65 -11.93 9.70
CA GLY A 320 -16.77 -11.02 9.43
C GLY A 320 -16.78 -9.72 10.25
N ASN A 321 -15.68 -9.40 10.97
CA ASN A 321 -15.63 -8.30 11.93
C ASN A 321 -14.37 -7.43 11.75
N LEU A 322 -14.42 -6.41 10.89
CA LEU A 322 -13.26 -5.55 10.63
C LEU A 322 -12.80 -4.81 11.91
N GLY A 323 -13.68 -4.08 12.59
CA GLY A 323 -13.30 -3.25 13.74
C GLY A 323 -12.56 -4.00 14.84
N PRO A 324 -13.12 -5.09 15.42
CA PRO A 324 -12.46 -5.91 16.43
C PRO A 324 -11.16 -6.58 15.94
N GLU A 325 -11.11 -7.07 14.71
CA GLU A 325 -9.91 -7.68 14.15
C GLU A 325 -8.80 -6.64 13.94
N PHE A 326 -9.15 -5.47 13.42
CA PHE A 326 -8.22 -4.36 13.27
C PHE A 326 -7.62 -3.93 14.62
N GLU A 327 -8.46 -3.74 15.66
CA GLU A 327 -7.99 -3.42 17.01
C GLU A 327 -7.07 -4.51 17.55
N ARG A 328 -7.46 -5.78 17.41
CA ARG A 328 -6.64 -6.93 17.84
C ARG A 328 -5.26 -6.90 17.23
N MET A 329 -5.18 -6.69 15.93
CA MET A 329 -3.93 -6.66 15.16
C MET A 329 -3.08 -5.44 15.49
N ALA A 330 -3.65 -4.24 15.51
CA ALA A 330 -2.93 -3.01 15.81
C ALA A 330 -2.33 -2.98 17.23
N ARG A 331 -2.88 -3.78 18.15
CA ARG A 331 -2.39 -3.90 19.54
C ARG A 331 -1.28 -4.93 19.73
N TYR A 332 -0.86 -5.64 18.71
CA TYR A 332 0.33 -6.51 18.84
C TYR A 332 1.63 -5.72 18.98
N GLY A 333 1.64 -4.48 18.55
CA GLY A 333 2.82 -3.63 18.62
C GLY A 333 3.87 -3.96 17.55
N SER A 334 5.07 -3.44 17.75
CA SER A 334 6.21 -3.59 16.83
C SER A 334 6.92 -4.94 16.97
N LEU A 335 6.16 -6.04 16.94
CA LEU A 335 6.73 -7.39 16.88
C LEU A 335 7.46 -7.59 15.53
N PRO A 336 8.43 -8.51 15.44
CA PRO A 336 9.00 -8.87 14.15
C PRO A 336 7.92 -9.24 13.11
N PRO A 337 8.06 -8.86 11.84
CA PRO A 337 7.03 -8.96 10.82
C PRO A 337 6.33 -10.32 10.73
N ASP A 338 7.10 -11.41 10.68
CA ASP A 338 6.52 -12.75 10.59
C ASP A 338 5.81 -13.20 11.84
N GLN A 339 6.29 -12.79 12.99
CA GLN A 339 5.64 -13.09 14.26
C GLN A 339 4.30 -12.35 14.35
N TRP A 340 4.29 -11.06 13.98
CA TRP A 340 3.07 -10.27 13.90
C TRP A 340 2.04 -10.91 12.97
N MET A 341 2.46 -11.26 11.74
CA MET A 341 1.57 -11.87 10.74
C MET A 341 1.07 -13.26 11.16
N LYS A 342 1.91 -14.09 11.79
CA LYS A 342 1.46 -15.39 12.33
C LYS A 342 0.39 -15.22 13.41
N HIS A 343 0.51 -14.21 14.27
CA HIS A 343 -0.54 -13.89 15.25
C HIS A 343 -1.78 -13.31 14.58
N ALA A 344 -1.62 -12.50 13.56
CA ALA A 344 -2.73 -11.86 12.86
C ALA A 344 -3.54 -12.84 12.00
N THR A 345 -2.87 -13.65 11.18
CA THR A 345 -3.49 -14.42 10.09
C THR A 345 -3.19 -15.92 10.13
N GLY A 346 -2.28 -16.35 11.01
CA GLY A 346 -1.81 -17.74 11.09
C GLY A 346 -0.64 -18.08 10.16
N ALA A 347 -0.21 -17.17 9.29
CA ALA A 347 0.88 -17.37 8.34
C ALA A 347 1.90 -16.22 8.36
N PRO A 348 3.17 -16.45 7.98
CA PRO A 348 4.13 -15.36 7.80
C PRO A 348 3.76 -14.47 6.61
N VAL A 349 4.45 -13.33 6.47
CA VAL A 349 4.32 -12.47 5.28
C VAL A 349 4.67 -13.26 4.02
N GLY A 350 3.84 -13.20 2.98
CA GLY A 350 4.10 -13.89 1.71
C GLY A 350 3.09 -13.60 0.61
N ALA A 351 3.41 -14.01 -0.62
CA ALA A 351 2.56 -13.79 -1.79
C ALA A 351 1.45 -14.85 -1.96
N ALA A 352 1.56 -16.00 -1.29
CA ALA A 352 0.72 -17.17 -1.53
C ALA A 352 -0.80 -16.88 -1.42
N ALA A 353 -1.22 -16.06 -0.45
CA ALA A 353 -2.62 -15.69 -0.26
C ALA A 353 -3.17 -14.94 -1.49
N LEU A 354 -2.49 -13.89 -1.93
CA LEU A 354 -2.86 -13.10 -3.10
C LEU A 354 -2.89 -13.97 -4.37
N LEU A 355 -1.86 -14.80 -4.57
CA LEU A 355 -1.79 -15.67 -5.77
C LEU A 355 -2.93 -16.68 -5.80
N HIS A 356 -3.21 -17.35 -4.68
CA HIS A 356 -4.32 -18.31 -4.59
C HIS A 356 -5.68 -17.66 -4.84
N ALA A 357 -5.91 -16.50 -4.24
CA ALA A 357 -7.14 -15.75 -4.46
C ALA A 357 -7.28 -15.24 -5.90
N THR A 358 -6.16 -14.81 -6.52
CA THR A 358 -6.14 -14.40 -7.93
C THR A 358 -6.55 -15.55 -8.86
N GLU A 359 -6.10 -16.78 -8.58
CA GLU A 359 -6.51 -17.95 -9.34
C GLU A 359 -8.03 -18.18 -9.27
N LYS A 360 -8.61 -18.11 -8.07
CA LYS A 360 -10.06 -18.20 -7.87
C LYS A 360 -10.82 -17.05 -8.54
N ALA A 361 -10.30 -15.82 -8.43
CA ALA A 361 -10.91 -14.64 -9.04
C ALA A 361 -11.02 -14.77 -10.57
N LEU A 362 -9.99 -15.33 -11.22
CA LEU A 362 -10.00 -15.61 -12.65
C LEU A 362 -11.06 -16.65 -13.07
N GLU A 363 -11.57 -17.44 -12.15
CA GLU A 363 -12.68 -18.37 -12.43
C GLU A 363 -14.04 -17.69 -12.34
N VAL A 364 -14.18 -16.74 -11.43
CA VAL A 364 -15.44 -16.00 -11.17
C VAL A 364 -15.65 -14.86 -12.16
N VAL A 365 -14.59 -14.13 -12.53
CA VAL A 365 -14.65 -12.91 -13.36
C VAL A 365 -14.58 -13.21 -14.87
N LYS A 366 -14.76 -14.44 -15.29
CA LYS A 366 -14.59 -14.92 -16.68
C LYS A 366 -15.56 -14.34 -17.73
N LYS A 367 -16.43 -13.42 -17.39
CA LYS A 367 -17.44 -12.97 -18.38
C LYS A 367 -17.57 -11.43 -18.41
#